data_cfaf198231def4b0045484aa893a12d3
#
_entry.id   cfaf198231def4b0045484aa893a12d3
#
_cell.length_a   1.000
_cell.length_b   1.000
_cell.length_c   1.000
_cell.angle_alpha   90.00
_cell.angle_beta   90.00
_cell.angle_gamma   90.00
#
_symmetry.space_group_name_H-M   'P 1'
#
loop_
_entity.id
_entity.type
_entity.pdbx_description
1 polymer ?
#
loop_
_entity_poly.entity_id
_entity_poly.type
_entity_poly.pdbx_seq_one_letter_code
_entity_poly.pdbx_strand_id
1 'polypeptide(L)'
;MSRSVCTRVACLRLPWFRIDVLRRAGHLAKGRPVAIVQGQGAHSRVALIDPAGRALGLTPGMHPSRARALVAHLQLRCWDPAAEVLEQEATEALSRALETLTPRRTLLAPGHWWLEPAAQKRDTHTTPRALEMAFASRVVQSVLHKGFLGPRIGIADGPIAAAAATRDGGRTLMRVAPGDDRSYLATLPIHALPLSLRAQRLLDDLGLRRI
;
A
#
# COMPACT_ATOMS: atom_id res chain seq x y z
N MET A 1 5.13 28.82 -25.94
CA MET A 1 4.56 27.49 -25.58
C MET A 1 4.94 27.20 -24.14
N SER A 2 4.01 27.41 -23.19
CA SER A 2 4.23 27.19 -21.79
C SER A 2 4.38 25.67 -21.57
N ARG A 3 5.57 25.21 -21.18
CA ARG A 3 5.75 23.81 -20.71
C ARG A 3 4.91 23.66 -19.47
N SER A 4 3.78 22.98 -19.59
CA SER A 4 3.01 22.51 -18.45
C SER A 4 3.98 21.75 -17.54
N VAL A 5 4.26 22.28 -16.37
CA VAL A 5 5.07 21.58 -15.36
C VAL A 5 4.23 20.39 -14.94
N CYS A 6 4.51 19.23 -15.52
CA CYS A 6 3.82 17.99 -15.14
C CYS A 6 4.17 17.72 -13.69
N THR A 7 3.19 17.93 -12.80
CA THR A 7 3.37 17.74 -11.37
C THR A 7 3.40 16.23 -11.14
N ARG A 8 4.57 15.68 -10.77
CA ARG A 8 4.72 14.27 -10.47
C ARG A 8 3.96 13.92 -9.18
N VAL A 9 3.35 12.75 -9.16
CA VAL A 9 2.60 12.23 -8.01
C VAL A 9 3.31 10.98 -7.47
N ALA A 10 3.46 10.90 -6.17
CA ALA A 10 3.89 9.69 -5.48
C ALA A 10 2.72 9.06 -4.74
N CYS A 11 2.57 7.75 -4.84
CA CYS A 11 1.63 6.96 -4.04
C CYS A 11 2.41 6.14 -3.03
N LEU A 12 2.17 6.35 -1.75
CA LEU A 12 2.67 5.48 -0.67
C LEU A 12 1.59 4.47 -0.31
N ARG A 13 1.96 3.20 -0.26
CA ARG A 13 1.10 2.10 0.19
C ARG A 13 1.80 1.23 1.22
N LEU A 14 1.09 0.91 2.30
CA LEU A 14 1.49 -0.03 3.35
C LEU A 14 0.59 -1.26 3.28
N PRO A 15 0.98 -2.32 2.56
CA PRO A 15 0.09 -3.47 2.30
C PRO A 15 -0.38 -4.18 3.56
N TRP A 16 0.41 -4.13 4.63
CA TRP A 16 0.12 -4.81 5.90
C TRP A 16 -0.14 -3.83 7.04
N PHE A 17 -0.59 -2.61 6.74
CA PHE A 17 -0.77 -1.52 7.70
C PHE A 17 -1.52 -1.97 8.96
N ARG A 18 -2.67 -2.60 8.82
CA ARG A 18 -3.47 -3.11 9.93
C ARG A 18 -2.75 -4.14 10.79
N ILE A 19 -1.98 -5.03 10.15
CA ILE A 19 -1.17 -6.02 10.88
C ILE A 19 -0.06 -5.33 11.66
N ASP A 20 0.61 -4.36 11.05
CA ASP A 20 1.69 -3.61 11.70
C ASP A 20 1.16 -2.74 12.85
N VAL A 21 -0.03 -2.16 12.72
CA VAL A 21 -0.72 -1.46 13.82
C VAL A 21 -0.86 -2.37 15.03
N LEU A 22 -1.41 -3.58 14.85
CA LEU A 22 -1.59 -4.54 15.93
C LEU A 22 -0.26 -5.07 16.48
N ARG A 23 0.76 -5.25 15.65
CA ARG A 23 2.11 -5.64 16.10
C ARG A 23 2.73 -4.59 17.00
N ARG A 24 2.61 -3.33 16.63
CA ARG A 24 3.14 -2.19 17.39
C ARG A 24 2.43 -2.00 18.73
N ALA A 25 1.13 -2.26 18.77
CA ALA A 25 0.34 -2.25 20.00
C ALA A 25 0.58 -3.48 20.90
N GLY A 26 1.46 -4.43 20.50
CA GLY A 26 1.75 -5.62 21.28
C GLY A 26 0.67 -6.71 21.20
N HIS A 27 -0.32 -6.55 20.34
CA HIS A 27 -1.45 -7.49 20.20
C HIS A 27 -1.10 -8.76 19.40
N LEU A 28 0.09 -8.78 18.77
CA LEU A 28 0.56 -9.89 17.96
C LEU A 28 1.97 -10.34 18.36
N ALA A 29 2.14 -11.64 18.58
CA ALA A 29 3.45 -12.21 18.85
C ALA A 29 4.33 -12.18 17.59
N LYS A 30 5.63 -11.94 17.76
CA LYS A 30 6.62 -11.94 16.67
C LYS A 30 6.80 -13.35 16.11
N GLY A 31 7.14 -13.44 14.83
CA GLY A 31 7.54 -14.70 14.18
C GLY A 31 6.41 -15.66 13.85
N ARG A 32 5.16 -15.32 14.14
CA ARG A 32 4.00 -16.15 13.79
C ARG A 32 3.23 -15.57 12.64
N PRO A 33 2.68 -16.42 11.73
CA PRO A 33 1.77 -15.99 10.68
C PRO A 33 0.54 -15.29 11.26
N VAL A 34 0.07 -14.25 10.57
CA VAL A 34 -1.06 -13.43 11.04
C VAL A 34 -2.12 -13.31 9.95
N ALA A 35 -3.37 -13.43 10.34
CA ALA A 35 -4.49 -13.04 9.49
C ALA A 35 -5.52 -12.22 10.28
N ILE A 36 -6.04 -11.18 9.63
CA ILE A 36 -7.13 -10.35 10.13
C ILE A 36 -8.43 -10.87 9.56
N VAL A 37 -9.42 -11.03 10.42
CA VAL A 37 -10.76 -11.50 10.08
C VAL A 37 -11.73 -10.33 10.15
N GLN A 38 -12.62 -10.26 9.17
CA GLN A 38 -13.75 -9.34 9.14
C GLN A 38 -15.08 -10.12 9.11
N GLY A 39 -16.15 -9.51 9.61
CA GLY A 39 -17.46 -10.13 9.74
C GLY A 39 -17.63 -10.90 11.05
N GLN A 40 -18.84 -11.42 11.27
CA GLN A 40 -19.20 -12.15 12.50
C GLN A 40 -19.81 -13.52 12.17
N GLY A 41 -19.64 -14.48 13.06
CA GLY A 41 -20.20 -15.82 12.94
C GLY A 41 -19.86 -16.51 11.62
N ALA A 42 -20.86 -17.06 10.95
CA ALA A 42 -20.73 -17.76 9.67
C ALA A 42 -20.25 -16.87 8.51
N HIS A 43 -20.42 -15.55 8.62
CA HIS A 43 -19.98 -14.56 7.63
C HIS A 43 -18.53 -14.10 7.83
N SER A 44 -17.85 -14.57 8.86
CA SER A 44 -16.45 -14.23 9.11
C SER A 44 -15.56 -14.70 7.96
N ARG A 45 -14.73 -13.79 7.46
CA ARG A 45 -13.77 -14.11 6.40
C ARG A 45 -12.42 -13.49 6.70
N VAL A 46 -11.37 -14.20 6.31
CA VAL A 46 -10.01 -13.67 6.31
C VAL A 46 -9.93 -12.54 5.30
N ALA A 47 -9.63 -11.33 5.77
CA ALA A 47 -9.57 -10.12 4.95
C ALA A 47 -8.13 -9.75 4.59
N LEU A 48 -7.20 -9.87 5.55
CA LEU A 48 -5.80 -9.50 5.37
C LEU A 48 -4.91 -10.61 5.93
N ILE A 49 -3.80 -10.88 5.23
CA ILE A 49 -2.85 -11.94 5.56
C ILE A 49 -1.45 -11.38 5.39
N ASP A 50 -0.58 -11.64 6.36
CA ASP A 50 0.83 -11.28 6.24
C ASP A 50 1.58 -12.20 5.23
N PRO A 51 2.81 -11.82 4.82
CA PRO A 51 3.59 -12.62 3.87
C PRO A 51 3.80 -14.06 4.33
N ALA A 52 4.03 -14.27 5.63
CA ALA A 52 4.26 -15.62 6.18
C ALA A 52 3.01 -16.51 6.05
N GLY A 53 1.83 -15.97 6.35
CA GLY A 53 0.57 -16.68 6.17
C GLY A 53 0.26 -16.98 4.70
N ARG A 54 0.56 -16.05 3.80
CA ARG A 54 0.41 -16.27 2.34
C ARG A 54 1.32 -17.38 1.84
N ALA A 55 2.58 -17.41 2.27
CA ALA A 55 3.54 -18.46 1.92
C ALA A 55 3.07 -19.85 2.37
N LEU A 56 2.25 -19.92 3.44
CA LEU A 56 1.64 -21.15 3.95
C LEU A 56 0.28 -21.47 3.31
N GLY A 57 -0.10 -20.78 2.22
CA GLY A 57 -1.30 -21.07 1.45
C GLY A 57 -2.58 -20.41 1.94
N LEU A 58 -2.50 -19.46 2.89
CA LEU A 58 -3.68 -18.69 3.28
C LEU A 58 -4.10 -17.74 2.15
N THR A 59 -5.41 -17.65 1.90
CA THR A 59 -5.99 -16.75 0.89
C THR A 59 -7.09 -15.87 1.48
N PRO A 60 -7.22 -14.61 1.04
CA PRO A 60 -8.36 -13.78 1.41
C PRO A 60 -9.69 -14.44 1.04
N GLY A 61 -10.73 -14.20 1.84
CA GLY A 61 -12.05 -14.83 1.68
C GLY A 61 -12.19 -16.19 2.35
N MET A 62 -11.09 -16.81 2.80
CA MET A 62 -11.11 -18.09 3.51
C MET A 62 -11.86 -17.96 4.85
N HIS A 63 -12.60 -19.02 5.24
CA HIS A 63 -13.22 -19.06 6.57
C HIS A 63 -12.15 -19.24 7.66
N PRO A 64 -12.27 -18.59 8.84
CA PRO A 64 -11.27 -18.66 9.90
C PRO A 64 -10.94 -20.07 10.40
N SER A 65 -11.93 -20.98 10.48
CA SER A 65 -11.70 -22.37 10.88
C SER A 65 -10.82 -23.11 9.86
N ARG A 66 -11.05 -22.91 8.56
CA ARG A 66 -10.20 -23.49 7.52
C ARG A 66 -8.78 -22.94 7.58
N ALA A 67 -8.64 -21.63 7.84
CA ALA A 67 -7.33 -21.00 7.98
C ALA A 67 -6.54 -21.57 9.18
N ARG A 68 -7.21 -21.81 10.33
CA ARG A 68 -6.59 -22.48 11.50
C ARG A 68 -6.21 -23.92 11.25
N ALA A 69 -7.04 -24.66 10.52
CA ALA A 69 -6.74 -26.05 10.17
C ALA A 69 -5.52 -26.14 9.22
N LEU A 70 -5.34 -25.14 8.36
CA LEU A 70 -4.20 -25.10 7.43
C LEU A 70 -2.89 -24.68 8.12
N VAL A 71 -2.96 -23.75 9.09
CA VAL A 71 -1.77 -23.17 9.75
C VAL A 71 -1.95 -23.24 11.27
N ALA A 72 -1.33 -24.22 11.91
CA ALA A 72 -1.50 -24.52 13.33
C ALA A 72 -1.14 -23.36 14.28
N HIS A 73 -0.15 -22.53 13.93
CA HIS A 73 0.32 -21.42 14.77
C HIS A 73 -0.19 -20.05 14.29
N LEU A 74 -1.27 -20.04 13.50
CA LEU A 74 -1.86 -18.83 12.96
C LEU A 74 -2.45 -17.95 14.06
N GLN A 75 -2.04 -16.70 14.09
CA GLN A 75 -2.68 -15.68 14.90
C GLN A 75 -3.83 -15.07 14.11
N LEU A 76 -5.05 -15.39 14.51
CA LEU A 76 -6.27 -14.76 13.97
C LEU A 76 -6.70 -13.63 14.90
N ARG A 77 -6.94 -12.45 14.32
CA ARG A 77 -7.49 -11.29 15.02
C ARG A 77 -8.72 -10.79 14.30
N CYS A 78 -9.79 -10.57 15.05
CA CYS A 78 -10.93 -9.84 14.54
C CYS A 78 -10.59 -8.35 14.48
N TRP A 79 -11.09 -7.68 13.46
CA TRP A 79 -11.01 -6.22 13.37
C TRP A 79 -12.20 -5.64 14.14
N ASP A 80 -11.94 -5.10 15.30
CA ASP A 80 -12.91 -4.59 16.26
C ASP A 80 -12.76 -3.06 16.46
N PRO A 81 -13.67 -2.37 17.17
CA PRO A 81 -13.57 -0.93 17.40
C PRO A 81 -12.28 -0.49 18.10
N ALA A 82 -11.70 -1.33 18.98
CA ALA A 82 -10.40 -1.00 19.59
C ALA A 82 -9.27 -1.00 18.57
N ALA A 83 -9.28 -1.94 17.63
CA ALA A 83 -8.34 -1.95 16.53
C ALA A 83 -8.52 -0.75 15.57
N GLU A 84 -9.76 -0.25 15.40
CA GLU A 84 -10.04 0.95 14.60
C GLU A 84 -9.44 2.21 15.24
N VAL A 85 -9.50 2.35 16.55
CA VAL A 85 -8.86 3.46 17.28
C VAL A 85 -7.35 3.43 17.07
N LEU A 86 -6.71 2.26 17.21
CA LEU A 86 -5.28 2.10 16.96
C LEU A 86 -4.90 2.41 15.50
N GLU A 87 -5.76 2.04 14.54
CA GLU A 87 -5.58 2.37 13.12
C GLU A 87 -5.59 3.88 12.90
N GLN A 88 -6.54 4.58 13.52
CA GLN A 88 -6.65 6.03 13.41
C GLN A 88 -5.43 6.73 14.01
N GLU A 89 -5.03 6.38 15.22
CA GLU A 89 -3.84 6.94 15.87
C GLU A 89 -2.56 6.73 15.03
N ALA A 90 -2.40 5.54 14.49
CA ALA A 90 -1.27 5.21 13.62
C ALA A 90 -1.30 5.99 12.30
N THR A 91 -2.49 6.19 11.73
CA THR A 91 -2.70 6.97 10.51
C THR A 91 -2.34 8.44 10.74
N GLU A 92 -2.77 9.02 11.85
CA GLU A 92 -2.44 10.40 12.23
C GLU A 92 -0.94 10.59 12.49
N ALA A 93 -0.32 9.65 13.22
CA ALA A 93 1.11 9.68 13.51
C ALA A 93 1.96 9.61 12.23
N LEU A 94 1.56 8.76 11.28
CA LEU A 94 2.21 8.69 9.97
C LEU A 94 1.95 9.94 9.13
N SER A 95 0.74 10.47 9.13
CA SER A 95 0.40 11.69 8.40
C SER A 95 1.27 12.87 8.88
N ARG A 96 1.45 13.02 10.20
CA ARG A 96 2.35 14.02 10.78
C ARG A 96 3.82 13.79 10.35
N ALA A 97 4.28 12.54 10.34
CA ALA A 97 5.64 12.23 9.90
C ALA A 97 5.85 12.53 8.40
N LEU A 98 4.86 12.27 7.57
CA LEU A 98 4.91 12.57 6.13
C LEU A 98 4.84 14.08 5.85
N GLU A 99 4.19 14.86 6.72
CA GLU A 99 4.12 16.33 6.61
C GLU A 99 5.48 17.00 6.61
N THR A 100 6.41 16.47 7.39
CA THR A 100 7.79 16.99 7.42
C THR A 100 8.53 16.77 6.10
N LEU A 101 8.09 15.82 5.28
CA LEU A 101 8.70 15.49 3.99
C LEU A 101 8.01 16.20 2.82
N THR A 102 6.69 16.36 2.91
CA THR A 102 5.88 17.10 1.93
C THR A 102 4.61 17.66 2.57
N PRO A 103 4.35 18.96 2.44
CA PRO A 103 3.11 19.55 2.94
C PRO A 103 1.89 19.12 2.12
N ARG A 104 2.11 18.78 0.84
CA ARG A 104 1.03 18.35 -0.07
C ARG A 104 0.89 16.84 -0.03
N ARG A 105 0.01 16.40 0.84
CA ARG A 105 -0.35 15.00 1.02
C ARG A 105 -1.86 14.83 1.16
N THR A 106 -2.37 13.70 0.68
CA THR A 106 -3.78 13.32 0.81
C THR A 106 -3.86 11.88 1.28
N LEU A 107 -4.57 11.66 2.39
CA LEU A 107 -4.91 10.32 2.86
C LEU A 107 -6.03 9.76 1.97
N LEU A 108 -5.80 8.62 1.35
CA LEU A 108 -6.79 7.92 0.53
C LEU A 108 -7.58 6.90 1.35
N ALA A 109 -6.86 6.16 2.17
CA ALA A 109 -7.37 5.15 3.08
C ALA A 109 -6.28 4.85 4.11
N PRO A 110 -6.57 4.20 5.24
CA PRO A 110 -5.55 3.75 6.18
C PRO A 110 -4.44 2.96 5.48
N GLY A 111 -3.20 3.40 5.67
CA GLY A 111 -2.04 2.82 4.98
C GLY A 111 -1.84 3.27 3.52
N HIS A 112 -2.55 4.28 3.05
CA HIS A 112 -2.50 4.77 1.67
C HIS A 112 -2.48 6.29 1.61
N TRP A 113 -1.45 6.89 0.98
CA TRP A 113 -1.34 8.34 0.78
C TRP A 113 -0.92 8.68 -0.63
N TRP A 114 -1.46 9.76 -1.15
CA TRP A 114 -0.84 10.50 -2.22
C TRP A 114 0.05 11.60 -1.65
N LEU A 115 1.21 11.73 -2.25
CA LEU A 115 2.25 12.68 -1.86
C LEU A 115 2.68 13.42 -3.11
N GLU A 116 2.87 14.73 -3.00
CA GLU A 116 3.54 15.49 -4.03
C GLU A 116 5.03 15.55 -3.68
N PRO A 117 5.94 15.03 -4.53
CA PRO A 117 7.35 15.19 -4.31
C PRO A 117 7.67 16.67 -4.19
N ALA A 118 8.14 17.11 -3.03
CA ALA A 118 8.50 18.51 -2.82
C ALA A 118 9.53 18.91 -3.88
N ALA A 119 9.28 20.03 -4.54
CA ALA A 119 10.27 20.66 -5.41
C ALA A 119 11.46 21.05 -4.53
N GLN A 120 12.44 20.17 -4.43
CA GLN A 120 13.72 20.53 -3.77
C GLN A 120 14.35 21.64 -4.62
N LYS A 121 14.96 22.62 -3.95
CA LYS A 121 15.79 23.62 -4.63
C LYS A 121 16.72 22.85 -5.57
N ARG A 122 16.54 23.06 -6.85
CA ARG A 122 17.35 22.42 -7.88
C ARG A 122 18.78 22.92 -7.70
N ASP A 123 19.60 22.06 -7.14
CA ASP A 123 21.03 22.18 -7.36
C ASP A 123 21.26 21.89 -8.85
N THR A 124 22.01 22.74 -9.53
CA THR A 124 22.18 22.72 -11.00
C THR A 124 22.68 21.38 -11.54
N HIS A 125 23.21 20.51 -10.65
CA HIS A 125 23.77 19.20 -11.00
C HIS A 125 22.88 17.99 -10.69
N THR A 126 21.72 18.16 -10.02
CA THR A 126 20.88 17.04 -9.63
C THR A 126 19.76 16.80 -10.66
N THR A 127 19.72 15.58 -11.21
CA THR A 127 18.68 15.21 -12.18
C THR A 127 17.31 15.07 -11.50
N PRO A 128 16.20 15.34 -12.21
CA PRO A 128 14.84 15.13 -11.68
C PRO A 128 14.63 13.70 -11.16
N ARG A 129 15.20 12.71 -11.85
CA ARG A 129 15.17 11.31 -11.41
C ARG A 129 15.83 11.11 -10.04
N ALA A 130 17.00 11.68 -9.82
CA ALA A 130 17.70 11.56 -8.55
C ALA A 130 16.91 12.21 -7.40
N LEU A 131 16.26 13.35 -7.65
CA LEU A 131 15.41 14.04 -6.67
C LEU A 131 14.19 13.20 -6.30
N GLU A 132 13.49 12.60 -7.29
CA GLU A 132 12.36 11.70 -7.06
C GLU A 132 12.77 10.47 -6.25
N MET A 133 13.90 9.85 -6.59
CA MET A 133 14.43 8.69 -5.88
C MET A 133 14.84 9.02 -4.45
N ALA A 134 15.49 10.17 -4.22
CA ALA A 134 15.86 10.64 -2.89
C ALA A 134 14.62 10.94 -2.03
N PHE A 135 13.58 11.56 -2.62
CA PHE A 135 12.30 11.77 -1.96
C PHE A 135 11.67 10.43 -1.54
N ALA A 136 11.55 9.49 -2.47
CA ALA A 136 10.98 8.18 -2.20
C ALA A 136 11.73 7.43 -1.11
N SER A 137 13.07 7.46 -1.13
CA SER A 137 13.90 6.82 -0.10
C SER A 137 13.65 7.42 1.28
N ARG A 138 13.52 8.75 1.39
CA ARG A 138 13.20 9.42 2.67
C ARG A 138 11.82 9.02 3.19
N VAL A 139 10.82 8.94 2.31
CA VAL A 139 9.48 8.48 2.68
C VAL A 139 9.54 7.04 3.21
N VAL A 140 10.19 6.13 2.49
CA VAL A 140 10.36 4.74 2.90
C VAL A 140 11.05 4.64 4.26
N GLN A 141 12.16 5.35 4.46
CA GLN A 141 12.89 5.35 5.73
C GLN A 141 12.05 5.89 6.87
N SER A 142 11.32 7.00 6.67
CA SER A 142 10.43 7.58 7.68
C SER A 142 9.37 6.57 8.14
N VAL A 143 8.79 5.82 7.21
CA VAL A 143 7.79 4.79 7.49
C VAL A 143 8.41 3.60 8.25
N LEU A 144 9.58 3.13 7.82
CA LEU A 144 10.31 2.04 8.47
C LEU A 144 10.72 2.40 9.90
N HIS A 145 11.20 3.62 10.14
CA HIS A 145 11.53 4.13 11.48
C HIS A 145 10.31 4.17 12.41
N LYS A 146 9.12 4.34 11.86
CA LYS A 146 7.86 4.23 12.61
C LYS A 146 7.42 2.78 12.83
N GLY A 147 8.20 1.79 12.38
CA GLY A 147 7.95 0.35 12.60
C GLY A 147 6.89 -0.25 11.69
N PHE A 148 6.56 0.39 10.55
CA PHE A 148 5.70 -0.19 9.53
C PHE A 148 6.55 -0.90 8.48
N LEU A 149 6.15 -2.13 8.13
CA LEU A 149 6.94 -3.00 7.27
C LEU A 149 6.46 -2.98 5.82
N GLY A 150 7.41 -3.24 4.91
CA GLY A 150 7.14 -3.40 3.49
C GLY A 150 6.45 -2.21 2.82
N PRO A 151 6.88 -0.96 3.10
CA PRO A 151 6.33 0.19 2.39
C PRO A 151 6.59 0.07 0.91
N ARG A 152 5.64 0.51 0.10
CA ARG A 152 5.74 0.58 -1.35
C ARG A 152 5.44 1.98 -1.80
N ILE A 153 6.29 2.53 -2.66
CA ILE A 153 6.10 3.86 -3.22
C ILE A 153 6.19 3.79 -4.74
N GLY A 154 5.17 4.32 -5.40
CA GLY A 154 5.10 4.48 -6.85
C GLY A 154 5.12 5.96 -7.21
N ILE A 155 5.93 6.34 -8.20
CA ILE A 155 6.00 7.72 -8.73
C ILE A 155 5.65 7.71 -10.21
N ALA A 156 4.71 8.55 -10.62
CA ALA A 156 4.23 8.68 -12.00
C ALA A 156 3.73 10.10 -12.27
N ASP A 157 3.32 10.39 -13.51
CA ASP A 157 2.70 11.66 -13.85
C ASP A 157 1.26 11.74 -13.32
N GLY A 158 0.55 10.61 -13.32
CA GLY A 158 -0.82 10.53 -12.85
C GLY A 158 -0.99 9.64 -11.63
N PRO A 159 -2.05 9.91 -10.83
CA PRO A 159 -2.29 9.18 -9.58
C PRO A 159 -2.60 7.69 -9.82
N ILE A 160 -3.26 7.33 -10.92
CA ILE A 160 -3.60 5.94 -11.24
C ILE A 160 -2.33 5.14 -11.51
N ALA A 161 -1.40 5.65 -12.32
CA ALA A 161 -0.14 4.99 -12.62
C ALA A 161 0.74 4.88 -11.36
N ALA A 162 0.81 5.94 -10.53
CA ALA A 162 1.52 5.91 -9.26
C ALA A 162 0.95 4.86 -8.30
N ALA A 163 -0.37 4.74 -8.20
CA ALA A 163 -1.02 3.72 -7.36
C ALA A 163 -0.83 2.30 -7.91
N ALA A 164 -0.90 2.10 -9.23
CA ALA A 164 -0.62 0.83 -9.87
C ALA A 164 0.83 0.40 -9.63
N ALA A 165 1.78 1.33 -9.70
CA ALA A 165 3.20 1.09 -9.44
C ALA A 165 3.47 0.55 -8.03
N THR A 166 2.63 0.86 -7.03
CA THR A 166 2.74 0.27 -5.68
C THR A 166 2.32 -1.19 -5.62
N ARG A 167 1.65 -1.72 -6.64
CA ARG A 167 1.15 -3.10 -6.72
C ARG A 167 1.98 -3.97 -7.64
N ASP A 168 2.79 -3.36 -8.51
CA ASP A 168 3.59 -4.05 -9.49
C ASP A 168 4.80 -4.74 -8.84
N GLY A 169 4.95 -6.04 -9.10
CA GLY A 169 6.13 -6.85 -8.79
C GLY A 169 6.64 -6.85 -7.34
N GLY A 170 5.91 -6.25 -6.39
CA GLY A 170 6.29 -6.24 -4.97
C GLY A 170 7.51 -5.37 -4.63
N ARG A 171 7.98 -4.54 -5.54
CA ARG A 171 9.13 -3.64 -5.34
C ARG A 171 8.79 -2.56 -4.31
N THR A 172 9.77 -2.21 -3.48
CA THR A 172 9.62 -1.12 -2.50
C THR A 172 9.46 0.23 -3.19
N LEU A 173 10.15 0.44 -4.30
CA LEU A 173 10.14 1.67 -5.07
C LEU A 173 10.00 1.38 -6.56
N MET A 174 9.01 1.99 -7.18
CA MET A 174 8.77 1.94 -8.62
C MET A 174 8.58 3.35 -9.17
N ARG A 175 9.31 3.66 -10.22
CA ARG A 175 9.23 4.95 -10.92
C ARG A 175 8.83 4.72 -12.37
N VAL A 176 7.71 5.28 -12.76
CA VAL A 176 7.31 5.40 -14.17
C VAL A 176 7.98 6.65 -14.74
N ALA A 177 8.58 6.56 -15.92
CA ALA A 177 9.21 7.71 -16.54
C ALA A 177 8.17 8.77 -16.95
N PRO A 178 8.55 10.07 -17.01
CA PRO A 178 7.63 11.09 -17.49
C PRO A 178 7.12 10.80 -18.89
N GLY A 179 5.82 10.88 -19.10
CA GLY A 179 5.15 10.57 -20.36
C GLY A 179 4.81 9.09 -20.58
N ASP A 180 5.28 8.18 -19.73
CA ASP A 180 5.14 6.74 -19.93
C ASP A 180 3.95 6.11 -19.20
N ASP A 181 3.10 6.90 -18.53
CA ASP A 181 1.99 6.37 -17.73
C ASP A 181 1.09 5.42 -18.52
N ARG A 182 0.73 5.79 -19.75
CA ARG A 182 -0.15 4.99 -20.61
C ARG A 182 0.51 3.68 -21.03
N SER A 183 1.74 3.72 -21.50
CA SER A 183 2.49 2.53 -21.92
C SER A 183 2.76 1.60 -20.74
N TYR A 184 3.07 2.17 -19.57
CA TYR A 184 3.25 1.41 -18.35
C TYR A 184 1.95 0.70 -17.92
N LEU A 185 0.83 1.42 -17.83
CA LEU A 185 -0.45 0.86 -17.45
C LEU A 185 -0.87 -0.27 -18.40
N ALA A 186 -0.71 -0.10 -19.70
CA ALA A 186 -1.08 -1.09 -20.71
C ALA A 186 -0.36 -2.45 -20.55
N THR A 187 0.77 -2.50 -19.84
CA THR A 187 1.49 -3.76 -19.54
C THR A 187 0.94 -4.50 -18.33
N LEU A 188 0.15 -3.83 -17.50
CA LEU A 188 -0.26 -4.37 -16.20
C LEU A 188 -1.55 -5.17 -16.30
N PRO A 189 -1.71 -6.17 -15.43
CA PRO A 189 -2.98 -6.84 -15.27
C PRO A 189 -3.99 -5.91 -14.60
N ILE A 190 -5.27 -6.07 -14.92
CA ILE A 190 -6.35 -5.17 -14.47
C ILE A 190 -6.45 -5.05 -12.94
N HIS A 191 -6.08 -6.09 -12.20
CA HIS A 191 -6.07 -6.08 -10.73
C HIS A 191 -4.98 -5.16 -10.12
N ALA A 192 -4.03 -4.68 -10.92
CA ALA A 192 -3.08 -3.66 -10.50
C ALA A 192 -3.74 -2.28 -10.35
N LEU A 193 -4.89 -2.05 -11.00
CA LEU A 193 -5.64 -0.82 -10.83
C LEU A 193 -6.26 -0.72 -9.42
N PRO A 194 -6.40 0.50 -8.87
CA PRO A 194 -7.06 0.74 -7.60
C PRO A 194 -8.59 0.66 -7.71
N LEU A 195 -9.11 -0.45 -8.25
CA LEU A 195 -10.53 -0.68 -8.44
C LEU A 195 -11.16 -1.35 -7.23
N SER A 196 -12.46 -1.13 -7.03
CA SER A 196 -13.24 -1.89 -6.06
C SER A 196 -13.31 -3.38 -6.45
N LEU A 197 -13.48 -4.26 -5.46
CA LEU A 197 -13.64 -5.71 -5.72
C LEU A 197 -14.80 -6.02 -6.67
N ARG A 198 -15.89 -5.22 -6.62
CA ARG A 198 -17.03 -5.37 -7.53
C ARG A 198 -16.64 -5.03 -8.97
N ALA A 199 -15.90 -3.94 -9.15
CA ALA A 199 -15.42 -3.55 -10.49
C ALA A 199 -14.42 -4.57 -11.05
N GLN A 200 -13.51 -5.08 -10.20
CA GLN A 200 -12.56 -6.13 -10.62
C GLN A 200 -13.31 -7.39 -11.09
N ARG A 201 -14.28 -7.88 -10.31
CA ARG A 201 -15.08 -9.05 -10.70
C ARG A 201 -15.82 -8.82 -12.01
N LEU A 202 -16.47 -7.66 -12.17
CA LEU A 202 -17.17 -7.34 -13.41
C LEU A 202 -16.24 -7.38 -14.64
N LEU A 203 -15.02 -6.85 -14.49
CA LEU A 203 -14.03 -6.86 -15.57
C LEU A 203 -13.50 -8.27 -15.85
N ASP A 204 -13.31 -9.08 -14.81
CA ASP A 204 -12.95 -10.50 -14.95
C ASP A 204 -14.05 -11.29 -15.67
N ASP A 205 -15.33 -11.06 -15.32
CA ASP A 205 -16.50 -11.69 -15.94
C ASP A 205 -16.63 -11.30 -17.44
N LEU A 206 -16.22 -10.07 -17.78
CA LEU A 206 -16.15 -9.59 -19.17
C LEU A 206 -14.90 -10.08 -19.93
N GLY A 207 -14.04 -10.87 -19.28
CA GLY A 207 -12.80 -11.37 -19.86
C GLY A 207 -11.68 -10.33 -20.00
N LEU A 208 -11.84 -9.14 -19.43
CA LEU A 208 -10.86 -8.06 -19.45
C LEU A 208 -9.80 -8.32 -18.39
N ARG A 209 -8.63 -8.80 -18.80
CA ARG A 209 -7.51 -9.16 -17.90
C ARG A 209 -6.35 -8.18 -17.89
N ARG A 210 -6.28 -7.28 -18.86
CA ARG A 210 -5.23 -6.25 -19.01
C ARG A 210 -5.87 -4.88 -19.21
N ILE A 211 -5.08 -3.85 -18.89
CA ILE A 211 -5.46 -2.44 -19.05
C ILE A 211 -5.27 -2.00 -20.49
#